data_04e6faae603946fa3455e1dcab95086e
#
_entry.id   04e6faae603946fa3455e1dcab95086e
#
_cell.length_a   1.000
_cell.length_b   1.000
_cell.length_c   1.000
_cell.angle_alpha   90.00
_cell.angle_beta   90.00
_cell.angle_gamma   90.00
#
_symmetry.space_group_name_H-M   'P 1'
#
loop_
_entity.id
_entity.type
_entity.pdbx_description
1 polymer ?
#
loop_
_entity_poly.entity_id
_entity_poly.type
_entity_poly.pdbx_seq_one_letter_code
_entity_poly.pdbx_strand_id
1 'polypeptide(L)'
;KNKTLYSMKETCEKTHLTYDTLKFYCNEGLVPNVKRDKNNYRVFDDKDIAWIDNLACLKNCGMSIAEIKEYLNLCLKGKSSIPERQKILDIKLCEL
;
A
#
# COMPACT_ATOMS: atom_id res chain seq x y z
N LYS A 1 -21.29 0.76 -12.00
CA LYS A 1 -20.76 -0.27 -12.47
C LYS A 1 -20.15 -1.29 -11.54
N ASN A 2 -20.00 -2.45 -11.97
CA ASN A 2 -19.55 -3.53 -11.12
C ASN A 2 -18.08 -3.38 -10.78
N LYS A 3 -17.80 -3.32 -9.51
CA LYS A 3 -16.44 -3.37 -9.02
C LYS A 3 -16.16 -4.77 -8.56
N THR A 4 -15.06 -5.32 -9.01
CA THR A 4 -14.60 -6.59 -8.49
C THR A 4 -13.95 -6.36 -7.14
N LEU A 5 -14.38 -7.10 -6.15
CA LEU A 5 -13.79 -7.03 -4.82
C LEU A 5 -13.07 -8.35 -4.53
N TYR A 6 -11.94 -8.23 -3.86
CA TYR A 6 -11.08 -9.38 -3.59
C TYR A 6 -10.98 -9.59 -2.08
N SER A 7 -10.97 -10.85 -1.68
CA SER A 7 -10.76 -11.20 -0.28
C SER A 7 -9.29 -11.03 0.09
N MET A 8 -8.98 -11.18 1.39
CA MET A 8 -7.58 -11.19 1.83
C MET A 8 -6.77 -12.22 1.07
N LYS A 9 -7.31 -13.43 0.95
CA LYS A 9 -6.60 -14.51 0.28
C LYS A 9 -6.33 -14.17 -1.19
N GLU A 10 -7.37 -13.70 -1.88
CA GLU A 10 -7.22 -13.33 -3.28
C GLU A 10 -6.23 -12.19 -3.46
N THR A 11 -6.26 -11.23 -2.57
CA THR A 11 -5.34 -10.11 -2.60
C THR A 11 -3.91 -10.56 -2.39
N CYS A 12 -3.69 -11.50 -1.46
CA CYS A 12 -2.37 -12.07 -1.25
C CYS A 12 -1.85 -12.74 -2.51
N GLU A 13 -2.71 -13.47 -3.19
CA GLU A 13 -2.33 -14.14 -4.44
C GLU A 13 -1.96 -13.14 -5.52
N LYS A 14 -2.72 -12.06 -5.62
CA LYS A 14 -2.47 -11.04 -6.65
C LYS A 14 -1.22 -10.21 -6.37
N THR A 15 -0.93 -9.97 -5.11
CA THR A 15 0.20 -9.12 -4.72
C THR A 15 1.44 -9.91 -4.34
N HIS A 16 1.34 -11.24 -4.31
CA HIS A 16 2.43 -12.13 -3.95
C HIS A 16 2.93 -11.90 -2.53
N LEU A 17 2.04 -11.47 -1.65
CA LEU A 17 2.35 -11.27 -0.22
C LEU A 17 1.78 -12.42 0.59
N THR A 18 2.39 -12.68 1.75
CA THR A 18 1.81 -13.62 2.70
C THR A 18 0.62 -12.96 3.40
N TYR A 19 -0.25 -13.78 3.95
CA TYR A 19 -1.39 -13.27 4.70
C TYR A 19 -0.92 -12.38 5.85
N ASP A 20 0.09 -12.82 6.57
CA ASP A 20 0.60 -12.07 7.71
C ASP A 20 1.13 -10.70 7.30
N THR A 21 1.83 -10.64 6.17
CA THR A 21 2.36 -9.37 5.67
C THR A 21 1.25 -8.42 5.29
N LEU A 22 0.24 -8.89 4.58
CA LEU A 22 -0.89 -8.06 4.19
C LEU A 22 -1.66 -7.58 5.41
N LYS A 23 -1.88 -8.47 6.37
CA LYS A 23 -2.54 -8.11 7.62
C LYS A 23 -1.76 -7.04 8.36
N PHE A 24 -0.44 -7.17 8.39
CA PHE A 24 0.42 -6.17 9.01
C PHE A 24 0.24 -4.81 8.35
N TYR A 25 0.26 -4.78 7.03
CA TYR A 25 0.06 -3.51 6.31
C TYR A 25 -1.29 -2.89 6.66
N CYS A 26 -2.33 -3.69 6.73
CA CYS A 26 -3.66 -3.18 7.08
C CYS A 26 -3.69 -2.64 8.50
N ASN A 27 -3.07 -3.37 9.43
CA ASN A 27 -3.06 -2.97 10.83
C ASN A 27 -2.25 -1.71 11.08
N GLU A 28 -1.22 -1.49 10.26
CA GLU A 28 -0.38 -0.29 10.39
C GLU A 28 -0.99 0.93 9.70
N GLY A 29 -2.14 0.74 9.06
CA GLY A 29 -2.78 1.85 8.37
C GLY A 29 -2.15 2.20 7.05
N LEU A 30 -1.41 1.26 6.46
CA LEU A 30 -0.73 1.51 5.18
C LEU A 30 -1.67 1.36 3.99
N VAL A 31 -2.84 0.75 4.20
CA VAL A 31 -3.83 0.60 3.15
C VAL A 31 -5.07 1.38 3.57
N PRO A 32 -5.17 2.66 3.18
CA PRO A 32 -6.19 3.56 3.76
C PRO A 32 -7.61 3.28 3.30
N ASN A 33 -7.79 2.60 2.18
CA ASN A 33 -9.12 2.43 1.60
C ASN A 33 -9.67 1.02 1.75
N VAL A 34 -9.13 0.25 2.69
CA VAL A 34 -9.63 -1.10 2.94
C VAL A 34 -11.10 -1.03 3.32
N LYS A 35 -11.89 -1.86 2.68
CA LYS A 35 -13.33 -1.92 2.91
C LYS A 35 -13.67 -3.21 3.63
N ARG A 36 -14.89 -3.28 4.10
CA ARG A 36 -15.36 -4.50 4.74
C ARG A 36 -16.69 -4.90 4.12
N ASP A 37 -16.89 -6.20 3.96
CA ASP A 37 -18.16 -6.68 3.43
C ASP A 37 -19.17 -6.82 4.56
N LYS A 38 -20.35 -7.33 4.26
CA LYS A 38 -21.40 -7.45 5.23
C LYS A 38 -21.06 -8.39 6.38
N ASN A 39 -20.08 -9.27 6.17
CA ASN A 39 -19.60 -10.19 7.19
C ASN A 39 -18.40 -9.64 7.94
N ASN A 40 -18.07 -8.36 7.69
CA ASN A 40 -16.95 -7.69 8.33
C ASN A 40 -15.59 -8.23 7.96
N TYR A 41 -15.48 -8.89 6.81
CA TYR A 41 -14.20 -9.31 6.27
C TYR A 41 -13.61 -8.20 5.41
N ARG A 42 -12.29 -8.04 5.46
CA ARG A 42 -11.62 -7.06 4.62
C ARG A 42 -11.76 -7.45 3.15
N VAL A 43 -12.10 -6.47 2.32
CA VAL A 43 -12.18 -6.66 0.87
C VAL A 43 -11.44 -5.51 0.19
N PHE A 44 -10.92 -5.79 -0.98
CA PHE A 44 -10.03 -4.87 -1.69
C PHE A 44 -10.51 -4.75 -3.13
N ASP A 45 -10.34 -3.59 -3.73
CA ASP A 45 -10.63 -3.40 -5.15
C ASP A 45 -9.32 -3.26 -5.93
N ASP A 46 -9.43 -3.02 -7.23
CA ASP A 46 -8.24 -2.94 -8.08
C ASP A 46 -7.31 -1.80 -7.65
N LYS A 47 -7.87 -0.70 -7.17
CA LYS A 47 -7.06 0.42 -6.69
C LYS A 47 -6.27 0.02 -5.46
N ASP A 48 -6.88 -0.75 -4.59
CA ASP A 48 -6.20 -1.25 -3.40
C ASP A 48 -5.07 -2.20 -3.78
N ILE A 49 -5.30 -3.04 -4.77
CA ILE A 49 -4.27 -3.96 -5.25
C ILE A 49 -3.06 -3.17 -5.76
N ALA A 50 -3.30 -2.15 -6.57
CA ALA A 50 -2.22 -1.31 -7.09
C ALA A 50 -1.48 -0.61 -5.94
N TRP A 51 -2.22 -0.13 -4.95
CA TRP A 51 -1.62 0.53 -3.79
C TRP A 51 -0.71 -0.42 -3.02
N ILE A 52 -1.18 -1.65 -2.81
CA ILE A 52 -0.40 -2.65 -2.08
C ILE A 52 0.84 -3.05 -2.87
N ASP A 53 0.73 -3.15 -4.20
CA ASP A 53 1.89 -3.43 -5.05
C ASP A 53 2.94 -2.34 -4.89
N ASN A 54 2.51 -1.07 -4.78
CA ASN A 54 3.43 0.03 -4.53
C ASN A 54 4.11 -0.11 -3.18
N LEU A 55 3.37 -0.53 -2.15
CA LEU A 55 3.96 -0.75 -0.84
C LEU A 55 5.08 -1.80 -0.91
N ALA A 56 4.80 -2.90 -1.60
CA ALA A 56 5.80 -3.95 -1.76
C ALA A 56 7.03 -3.42 -2.50
N CYS A 57 6.82 -2.61 -3.52
CA CYS A 57 7.90 -2.01 -4.27
C CYS A 57 8.77 -1.11 -3.39
N LEU A 58 8.13 -0.26 -2.59
CA LEU A 58 8.86 0.64 -1.70
C LEU A 58 9.67 -0.15 -0.67
N LYS A 59 9.09 -1.22 -0.15
CA LYS A 59 9.78 -2.08 0.79
C LYS A 59 11.00 -2.72 0.14
N ASN A 60 10.86 -3.18 -1.08
CA ASN A 60 11.96 -3.78 -1.83
C ASN A 60 13.06 -2.77 -2.16
N CYS A 61 12.69 -1.48 -2.20
CA CYS A 61 13.68 -0.42 -2.41
C CYS A 61 14.45 -0.07 -1.15
N GLY A 62 14.15 -0.75 -0.05
CA GLY A 62 14.89 -0.56 1.19
C GLY A 62 14.28 0.45 2.15
N MET A 63 13.04 0.88 1.91
CA MET A 63 12.39 1.81 2.82
C MET A 63 11.90 1.08 4.07
N SER A 64 12.08 1.72 5.22
CA SER A 64 11.51 1.21 6.46
C SER A 64 10.01 1.48 6.47
N ILE A 65 9.31 0.83 7.41
CA ILE A 65 7.87 1.04 7.56
C ILE A 65 7.59 2.51 7.89
N ALA A 66 8.41 3.13 8.75
CA ALA A 66 8.24 4.54 9.08
C ALA A 66 8.37 5.43 7.85
N GLU A 67 9.35 5.14 7.00
CA GLU A 67 9.55 5.90 5.78
C GLU A 67 8.41 5.72 4.81
N ILE A 68 7.89 4.50 4.71
CA ILE A 68 6.74 4.22 3.86
C ILE A 68 5.52 4.99 4.34
N LYS A 69 5.29 5.03 5.66
CA LYS A 69 4.18 5.80 6.21
C LYS A 69 4.29 7.26 5.86
N GLU A 70 5.47 7.82 5.96
CA GLU A 70 5.69 9.22 5.62
C GLU A 70 5.42 9.48 4.15
N TYR A 71 5.91 8.60 3.28
CA TYR A 71 5.68 8.71 1.85
C TYR A 71 4.17 8.67 1.53
N LEU A 72 3.45 7.76 2.16
CA LEU A 72 2.01 7.64 1.94
C LEU A 72 1.27 8.89 2.42
N ASN A 73 1.70 9.46 3.54
CA ASN A 73 1.13 10.71 4.01
C ASN A 73 1.25 11.80 2.95
N LEU A 74 2.41 11.89 2.33
CA LEU A 74 2.63 12.88 1.27
C LEU A 74 1.74 12.60 0.07
N CYS A 75 1.55 11.33 -0.28
CA CYS A 75 0.65 10.96 -1.35
C CYS A 75 -0.79 11.41 -1.07
N LEU A 76 -1.21 11.24 0.18
CA LEU A 76 -2.58 11.60 0.56
C LEU A 76 -2.79 13.10 0.63
N LYS A 77 -1.71 13.88 0.76
CA LYS A 77 -1.80 15.34 0.74
C LYS A 77 -2.04 15.90 -0.66
N GLY A 78 -1.75 15.09 -1.69
CA GLY A 78 -2.03 15.48 -3.06
C GLY A 78 -0.84 16.10 -3.77
N LYS A 79 -1.13 16.87 -4.78
CA LYS A 79 -0.10 17.35 -5.72
C LYS A 79 0.95 18.25 -5.08
N SER A 80 0.60 18.97 -4.05
CA SER A 80 1.55 19.90 -3.43
C SER A 80 2.72 19.18 -2.80
N SER A 81 2.61 17.88 -2.58
CA SER A 81 3.66 17.10 -1.95
C SER A 81 4.52 16.31 -2.95
N ILE A 82 4.28 16.48 -4.25
CA ILE A 82 5.01 15.71 -5.26
C ILE A 82 6.53 15.88 -5.16
N PRO A 83 7.06 17.10 -5.02
CA PRO A 83 8.52 17.25 -4.90
C PRO A 83 9.10 16.53 -3.69
N GLU A 84 8.36 16.55 -2.58
CA GLU A 84 8.81 15.88 -1.37
C GLU A 84 8.85 14.36 -1.54
N ARG A 85 7.84 13.80 -2.21
CA ARG A 85 7.81 12.36 -2.48
C ARG A 85 8.97 11.97 -3.38
N GLN A 86 9.22 12.76 -4.41
CA GLN A 86 10.31 12.50 -5.33
C GLN A 86 11.65 12.50 -4.61
N LYS A 87 11.82 13.46 -3.70
CA LYS A 87 13.04 13.56 -2.91
C LYS A 87 13.28 12.30 -2.07
N ILE A 88 12.23 11.78 -1.45
CA ILE A 88 12.36 10.56 -0.65
C ILE A 88 12.80 9.39 -1.51
N LEU A 89 12.19 9.23 -2.69
CA LEU A 89 12.53 8.14 -3.58
C LEU A 89 13.96 8.28 -4.12
N ASP A 90 14.36 9.50 -4.44
CA ASP A 90 15.69 9.75 -4.94
C ASP A 90 16.75 9.37 -3.91
N ILE A 91 16.52 9.70 -2.65
CA ILE A 91 17.44 9.35 -1.58
C ILE A 91 17.60 7.84 -1.50
N LYS A 92 16.50 7.11 -1.56
CA LYS A 92 16.55 5.66 -1.46
C LYS A 92 17.24 5.03 -2.67
N LEU A 93 16.99 5.56 -3.85
CA LEU A 93 17.65 5.05 -5.06
C LEU A 93 19.16 5.26 -4.98
N CYS A 94 19.60 6.38 -4.42
CA CYS A 94 21.03 6.63 -4.26
C CYS A 94 21.68 5.67 -3.27
N GLU A 95 20.93 5.17 -2.31
CA GLU A 95 21.46 4.25 -1.32
C GLU A 95 21.59 2.82 -1.84
N LEU A 96 20.94 2.53 -2.95
CA LEU A 96 21.00 1.21 -3.54
C LEU A 96 22.26 1.04 -4.38
#